data_aae4c4c6aa3246afd15d9e22ee2ea6b9
#
_entry.id   aae4c4c6aa3246afd15d9e22ee2ea6b9
#
_cell.length_a   1.000
_cell.length_b   1.000
_cell.length_c   1.000
_cell.angle_alpha   90.00
_cell.angle_beta   90.00
_cell.angle_gamma   90.00
#
_symmetry.space_group_name_H-M   'P 1'
#
loop_
_entity.id
_entity.type
_entity.pdbx_description
1 polymer ?
#
loop_
_entity_poly.entity_id
_entity_poly.type
_entity_poly.pdbx_seq_one_letter_code
_entity_poly.pdbx_strand_id
1 'polypeptide(L)'
;MGYAILSFQQVRLASGTLKLGKKRSLAEKTAAVFTLVKALIQEHGVQEVAMEEFFYHKDPRALARISHCRGAAMAAAALEGIPVFEYSPMDVKKAVVGYGHATKEQVAWMLRQTFSLPD
;
A
#
# COMPACT_ATOMS: atom_id res chain seq x y z
N MET A 1 6.94 -4.29 -0.82
CA MET A 1 5.76 -3.46 -0.50
C MET A 1 5.98 -2.03 -0.99
N GLY A 2 5.06 -1.53 -1.78
CA GLY A 2 5.09 -0.14 -2.23
C GLY A 2 4.16 0.72 -1.38
N TYR A 3 4.49 1.99 -1.23
CA TYR A 3 3.67 2.95 -0.50
C TYR A 3 3.79 4.34 -1.09
N ALA A 4 2.78 5.17 -0.81
CA ALA A 4 2.81 6.59 -1.14
C ALA A 4 2.06 7.38 -0.07
N ILE A 5 2.53 8.58 0.19
CA ILE A 5 1.89 9.55 1.07
C ILE A 5 1.36 10.68 0.20
N LEU A 6 0.07 10.95 0.30
CA LEU A 6 -0.62 11.97 -0.49
C LEU A 6 -1.26 13.00 0.42
N SER A 7 -1.31 14.25 -0.03
CA SER A 7 -2.15 15.27 0.60
C SER A 7 -3.60 15.10 0.14
N PHE A 8 -4.55 15.74 0.84
CA PHE A 8 -5.95 15.74 0.40
C PHE A 8 -6.16 16.49 -0.93
N GLN A 9 -5.19 17.29 -1.37
CA GLN A 9 -5.19 17.90 -2.70
C GLN A 9 -4.57 16.99 -3.76
N GLN A 10 -4.34 15.72 -3.45
CA GLN A 10 -3.76 14.70 -4.34
C GLN A 10 -2.32 15.02 -4.80
N VAL A 11 -1.56 15.70 -3.94
CA VAL A 11 -0.13 15.93 -4.17
C VAL A 11 0.66 14.82 -3.49
N ARG A 12 1.59 14.21 -4.23
CA ARG A 12 2.49 13.20 -3.67
C ARG A 12 3.52 13.86 -2.76
N LEU A 13 3.50 13.52 -1.49
CA LEU A 13 4.46 14.03 -0.50
C LEU A 13 5.67 13.12 -0.36
N ALA A 14 5.47 11.81 -0.43
CA ALA A 14 6.53 10.82 -0.35
C ALA A 14 6.05 9.53 -0.99
N SER A 15 6.98 8.71 -1.45
CA SER A 15 6.68 7.35 -1.90
C SER A 15 7.95 6.51 -1.85
N GLY A 16 7.79 5.20 -1.82
CA GLY A 16 8.92 4.30 -1.79
C GLY A 16 8.51 2.85 -1.87
N THR A 17 9.51 1.99 -1.78
CA THR A 17 9.34 0.55 -1.75
C THR A 17 10.14 -0.02 -0.60
N LEU A 18 9.49 -0.81 0.26
CA LEU A 18 10.17 -1.56 1.31
C LEU A 18 10.53 -2.92 0.75
N LYS A 19 11.83 -3.20 0.66
CA LYS A 19 12.35 -4.50 0.26
C LYS A 19 12.57 -5.35 1.50
N LEU A 20 11.83 -6.46 1.60
CA LEU A 20 11.87 -7.30 2.80
C LEU A 20 13.01 -8.31 2.76
N GLY A 21 13.47 -8.70 1.56
CA GLY A 21 14.55 -9.66 1.41
C GLY A 21 14.12 -11.11 1.70
N LYS A 22 14.81 -12.06 1.08
CA LYS A 22 14.48 -13.49 1.24
C LYS A 22 15.06 -14.10 2.51
N LYS A 23 16.10 -13.50 3.08
CA LYS A 23 16.81 -14.03 4.25
C LYS A 23 16.16 -13.69 5.58
N ARG A 24 15.25 -12.72 5.60
CA ARG A 24 14.56 -12.35 6.83
C ARG A 24 13.46 -13.36 7.17
N SER A 25 13.30 -13.63 8.45
CA SER A 25 12.17 -14.43 8.94
C SER A 25 10.85 -13.67 8.71
N LEU A 26 9.73 -14.37 8.78
CA LEU A 26 8.42 -13.74 8.69
C LEU A 26 8.23 -12.70 9.80
N ALA A 27 8.66 -13.01 11.02
CA ALA A 27 8.57 -12.08 12.14
C ALA A 27 9.38 -10.79 11.86
N GLU A 28 10.57 -10.92 11.32
CA GLU A 28 11.39 -9.77 10.94
C GLU A 28 10.75 -8.94 9.82
N LYS A 29 10.13 -9.60 8.84
CA LYS A 29 9.42 -8.92 7.75
C LYS A 29 8.22 -8.13 8.26
N THR A 30 7.41 -8.73 9.13
CA THR A 30 6.25 -8.05 9.69
C THR A 30 6.66 -6.90 10.61
N ALA A 31 7.73 -7.08 11.39
CA ALA A 31 8.28 -6.01 12.21
C ALA A 31 8.77 -4.83 11.37
N ALA A 32 9.42 -5.10 10.23
CA ALA A 32 9.89 -4.05 9.31
C ALA A 32 8.72 -3.26 8.72
N VAL A 33 7.64 -3.94 8.33
CA VAL A 33 6.42 -3.28 7.83
C VAL A 33 5.79 -2.42 8.92
N PHE A 34 5.62 -2.97 10.11
CA PHE A 34 5.04 -2.25 11.25
C PHE A 34 5.84 -0.97 11.56
N THR A 35 7.15 -1.09 11.66
CA THR A 35 8.04 0.01 11.98
C THR A 35 7.97 1.11 10.91
N LEU A 36 7.97 0.73 9.63
CA LEU A 36 7.88 1.69 8.54
C LEU A 36 6.56 2.45 8.55
N VAL A 37 5.44 1.74 8.67
CA VAL A 37 4.12 2.36 8.66
C VAL A 37 3.97 3.33 9.84
N LYS A 38 4.39 2.90 11.03
CA LYS A 38 4.37 3.76 12.22
C LYS A 38 5.19 5.04 12.00
N ALA A 39 6.40 4.90 11.46
CA ALA A 39 7.28 6.03 11.20
C ALA A 39 6.67 7.00 10.18
N LEU A 40 6.09 6.49 9.09
CA LEU A 40 5.46 7.32 8.07
C LEU A 40 4.26 8.09 8.61
N ILE A 41 3.44 7.43 9.43
CA ILE A 41 2.28 8.08 10.06
C ILE A 41 2.74 9.23 10.96
N GLN A 42 3.75 8.99 11.78
CA GLN A 42 4.25 10.01 12.70
C GLN A 42 4.98 11.14 11.99
N GLU A 43 5.77 10.82 10.97
CA GLU A 43 6.55 11.80 10.23
C GLU A 43 5.68 12.73 9.40
N HIS A 44 4.66 12.19 8.74
CA HIS A 44 3.83 12.95 7.80
C HIS A 44 2.47 13.38 8.37
N GLY A 45 2.17 13.03 9.60
CA GLY A 45 0.87 13.36 10.19
C GLY A 45 -0.28 12.71 9.43
N VAL A 46 -0.13 11.45 9.04
CA VAL A 46 -1.12 10.71 8.26
C VAL A 46 -2.46 10.65 9.02
N GLN A 47 -3.56 10.95 8.35
CA GLN A 47 -4.90 10.99 8.96
C GLN A 47 -5.74 9.77 8.59
N GLU A 48 -5.43 9.08 7.51
CA GLU A 48 -6.11 7.85 7.12
C GLU A 48 -5.21 7.02 6.20
N VAL A 49 -5.43 5.72 6.19
CA VAL A 49 -4.69 4.77 5.37
C VAL A 49 -5.64 4.10 4.40
N ALA A 50 -5.27 4.07 3.13
CA ALA A 50 -5.93 3.28 2.10
C ALA A 50 -5.07 2.07 1.78
N MET A 51 -5.68 0.89 1.75
CA MET A 51 -4.98 -0.37 1.55
C MET A 51 -5.73 -1.21 0.53
N GLU A 52 -5.00 -1.77 -0.42
CA GLU A 52 -5.59 -2.68 -1.41
C GLU A 52 -5.84 -4.05 -0.78
N GLU A 53 -7.02 -4.61 -1.02
CA GLU A 53 -7.35 -5.98 -0.63
C GLU A 53 -6.63 -6.97 -1.52
N PHE A 54 -6.29 -8.13 -0.96
CA PHE A 54 -5.54 -9.15 -1.69
C PHE A 54 -6.04 -10.53 -1.28
N PHE A 55 -6.87 -11.14 -2.13
CA PHE A 55 -7.56 -12.40 -1.81
C PHE A 55 -7.01 -13.61 -2.54
N TYR A 56 -6.15 -13.43 -3.56
CA TYR A 56 -5.69 -14.54 -4.39
C TYR A 56 -4.23 -14.40 -4.80
N HIS A 57 -3.52 -15.52 -4.74
CA HIS A 57 -2.20 -15.68 -5.30
C HIS A 57 -2.02 -17.13 -5.70
N LYS A 58 -1.26 -17.41 -6.79
CA LYS A 58 -0.99 -18.78 -7.24
C LYS A 58 -0.30 -19.62 -6.17
N ASP A 59 0.57 -19.00 -5.37
CA ASP A 59 1.29 -19.65 -4.29
C ASP A 59 0.61 -19.31 -2.94
N PRO A 60 0.00 -20.30 -2.25
CA PRO A 60 -0.61 -20.06 -0.96
C PRO A 60 0.35 -19.53 0.10
N ARG A 61 1.63 -19.87 0.03
CA ARG A 61 2.65 -19.37 0.97
C ARG A 61 2.89 -17.88 0.76
N ALA A 62 2.95 -17.44 -0.50
CA ALA A 62 3.08 -16.02 -0.82
C ALA A 62 1.88 -15.24 -0.34
N LEU A 63 0.66 -15.77 -0.54
CA LEU A 63 -0.57 -15.15 -0.06
C LEU A 63 -0.55 -15.00 1.46
N ALA A 64 -0.12 -16.05 2.19
CA ALA A 64 -0.01 -15.99 3.64
C ALA A 64 0.97 -14.90 4.10
N ARG A 65 2.14 -14.83 3.48
CA ARG A 65 3.15 -13.79 3.81
C ARG A 65 2.63 -12.39 3.56
N ILE A 66 1.97 -12.17 2.42
CA ILE A 66 1.36 -10.87 2.08
C ILE A 66 0.31 -10.50 3.11
N SER A 67 -0.54 -11.44 3.50
CA SER A 67 -1.59 -11.21 4.49
C SER A 67 -1.02 -10.86 5.87
N HIS A 68 0.04 -11.53 6.30
CA HIS A 68 0.72 -11.19 7.56
C HIS A 68 1.30 -9.78 7.53
N CYS A 69 1.94 -9.40 6.44
CA CYS A 69 2.51 -8.05 6.28
C CYS A 69 1.41 -6.98 6.25
N ARG A 70 0.30 -7.25 5.57
CA ARG A 70 -0.86 -6.37 5.59
C ARG A 70 -1.40 -6.18 7.00
N GLY A 71 -1.52 -7.28 7.75
CA GLY A 71 -1.95 -7.23 9.14
C GLY A 71 -1.04 -6.36 10.01
N ALA A 72 0.26 -6.46 9.81
CA ALA A 72 1.24 -5.63 10.53
C ALA A 72 1.04 -4.14 10.21
N ALA A 73 0.82 -3.78 8.94
CA ALA A 73 0.53 -2.41 8.55
C ALA A 73 -0.78 -1.89 9.16
N MET A 74 -1.82 -2.71 9.15
CA MET A 74 -3.12 -2.37 9.77
C MET A 74 -2.98 -2.15 11.28
N ALA A 75 -2.23 -3.01 11.95
CA ALA A 75 -2.00 -2.88 13.39
C ALA A 75 -1.25 -1.60 13.73
N ALA A 76 -0.24 -1.26 12.95
CA ALA A 76 0.51 -0.01 13.14
C ALA A 76 -0.41 1.20 13.03
N ALA A 77 -1.27 1.25 12.02
CA ALA A 77 -2.22 2.34 11.83
C ALA A 77 -3.24 2.39 12.98
N ALA A 78 -3.80 1.25 13.36
CA ALA A 78 -4.80 1.17 14.42
C ALA A 78 -4.24 1.62 15.78
N LEU A 79 -3.01 1.27 16.09
CA LEU A 79 -2.35 1.68 17.34
C LEU A 79 -2.06 3.18 17.37
N GLU A 80 -1.93 3.82 16.22
CA GLU A 80 -1.80 5.28 16.12
C GLU A 80 -3.17 5.98 16.04
N GLY A 81 -4.26 5.23 16.15
CA GLY A 81 -5.62 5.78 16.08
C GLY A 81 -6.05 6.22 14.68
N ILE A 82 -5.39 5.69 13.64
CA ILE A 82 -5.63 6.06 12.24
C ILE A 82 -6.58 5.06 11.59
N PRO A 83 -7.70 5.51 10.97
CA PRO A 83 -8.60 4.60 10.28
C PRO A 83 -7.96 4.01 9.02
N VAL A 84 -8.27 2.73 8.76
CA VAL A 84 -7.81 2.01 7.58
C VAL A 84 -9.02 1.68 6.72
N PHE A 85 -8.95 2.06 5.45
CA PHE A 85 -9.97 1.76 4.45
C PHE A 85 -9.39 0.77 3.44
N GLU A 86 -10.14 -0.29 3.16
CA GLU A 86 -9.72 -1.33 2.24
C GLU A 86 -10.47 -1.22 0.91
N TYR A 87 -9.77 -1.41 -0.19
CA TYR A 87 -10.31 -1.30 -1.55
C TYR A 87 -9.91 -2.51 -2.36
N SER A 88 -10.84 -3.08 -3.15
CA SER A 88 -10.51 -4.16 -4.06
C SER A 88 -9.65 -3.65 -5.22
N PRO A 89 -8.90 -4.53 -5.91
CA PRO A 89 -8.18 -4.14 -7.13
C PRO A 89 -9.11 -3.52 -8.19
N MET A 90 -10.33 -3.99 -8.29
CA MET A 90 -11.32 -3.45 -9.22
C MET A 90 -11.73 -2.03 -8.81
N ASP A 91 -11.93 -1.77 -7.53
CA ASP A 91 -12.24 -0.43 -7.03
C ASP A 91 -11.12 0.55 -7.34
N VAL A 92 -9.87 0.13 -7.15
CA VAL A 92 -8.69 0.95 -7.46
C VAL A 92 -8.66 1.30 -8.96
N LYS A 93 -8.87 0.31 -9.82
CA LYS A 93 -8.91 0.51 -11.28
C LYS A 93 -10.02 1.47 -11.69
N LYS A 94 -11.22 1.32 -11.11
CA LYS A 94 -12.33 2.24 -11.37
C LYS A 94 -12.02 3.66 -10.95
N ALA A 95 -11.39 3.82 -9.79
CA ALA A 95 -11.04 5.15 -9.27
C ALA A 95 -9.99 5.84 -10.14
N VAL A 96 -8.99 5.08 -10.62
CA VAL A 96 -7.86 5.65 -11.37
C VAL A 96 -8.21 5.85 -12.85
N VAL A 97 -8.79 4.85 -13.52
CA VAL A 97 -9.00 4.83 -14.97
C VAL A 97 -10.47 5.03 -15.35
N GLY A 98 -11.40 4.68 -14.47
CA GLY A 98 -12.83 4.81 -14.70
C GLY A 98 -13.54 3.50 -14.99
N TYR A 99 -12.84 2.37 -15.12
CA TYR A 99 -13.45 1.05 -15.29
C TYR A 99 -12.61 -0.05 -14.64
N GLY A 100 -13.31 -1.10 -14.15
CA GLY A 100 -12.71 -2.14 -13.30
C GLY A 100 -11.85 -3.17 -14.02
N HIS A 101 -11.88 -3.21 -15.34
CA HIS A 101 -11.09 -4.16 -16.15
C HIS A 101 -9.88 -3.51 -16.82
N ALA A 102 -9.45 -2.36 -16.32
CA ALA A 102 -8.25 -1.68 -16.82
C ALA A 102 -7.01 -2.56 -16.60
N THR A 103 -6.07 -2.49 -17.54
CA THR A 103 -4.79 -3.21 -17.42
C THR A 103 -3.87 -2.48 -16.44
N LYS A 104 -2.84 -3.21 -15.96
CA LYS A 104 -1.79 -2.60 -15.12
C LYS A 104 -1.14 -1.41 -15.83
N GLU A 105 -0.89 -1.53 -17.12
CA GLU A 105 -0.27 -0.50 -17.94
C GLU A 105 -1.14 0.75 -18.02
N GLN A 106 -2.46 0.57 -18.17
CA GLN A 106 -3.41 1.68 -18.18
C GLN A 106 -3.46 2.39 -16.83
N VAL A 107 -3.48 1.64 -15.74
CA VAL A 107 -3.45 2.21 -14.38
C VAL A 107 -2.15 2.97 -14.15
N ALA A 108 -1.02 2.38 -14.48
CA ALA A 108 0.30 3.01 -14.30
C ALA A 108 0.41 4.29 -15.13
N TRP A 109 -0.05 4.27 -16.38
CA TRP A 109 -0.04 5.45 -17.24
C TRP A 109 -0.86 6.59 -16.64
N MET A 110 -2.09 6.29 -16.20
CA MET A 110 -2.99 7.29 -15.61
C MET A 110 -2.41 7.88 -14.32
N LEU A 111 -1.80 7.05 -13.47
CA LEU A 111 -1.15 7.52 -12.25
C LEU A 111 0.02 8.45 -12.55
N ARG A 112 0.83 8.12 -13.56
CA ARG A 112 1.92 9.01 -13.97
C ARG A 112 1.40 10.35 -14.43
N GLN A 113 0.31 10.39 -15.20
CA GLN A 113 -0.32 11.64 -15.64
C GLN A 113 -0.92 12.43 -14.47
N THR A 114 -1.66 11.75 -13.60
CA THR A 114 -2.34 12.38 -12.46
C THR A 114 -1.37 13.02 -11.47
N PHE A 115 -0.27 12.34 -11.16
CA PHE A 115 0.69 12.77 -10.15
C PHE A 115 2.02 13.26 -10.71
N SER A 116 2.13 13.39 -12.04
CA SER A 116 3.35 13.85 -12.74
C SER A 116 4.57 13.01 -12.35
N LEU A 117 4.40 11.69 -12.28
CA LEU A 117 5.47 10.77 -11.93
C LEU A 117 6.38 10.51 -13.13
N PRO A 118 7.67 10.17 -12.89
CA PRO A 118 8.57 9.79 -13.97
C PRO A 118 8.16 8.44 -14.57
N ASP A 119 8.59 8.18 -15.79
CA ASP A 119 8.34 6.93 -16.52
C ASP A 119 9.07 5.73 -15.90
#